data_401d73049f1aea1a080f34e2f91328fe
#
_entry.id   401d73049f1aea1a080f34e2f91328fe
#
_cell.length_a   1.000
_cell.length_b   1.000
_cell.length_c   1.000
_cell.angle_alpha   90.00
_cell.angle_beta   90.00
_cell.angle_gamma   90.00
#
_symmetry.space_group_name_H-M   'P 1'
#
loop_
_entity.id
_entity.type
_entity.pdbx_description
1 polymer ?
#
loop_
_entity_poly.entity_id
_entity_poly.type
_entity_poly.pdbx_seq_one_letter_code
_entity_poly.pdbx_strand_id
1 'polypeptide(L)'
;MYNAIMAGHEANQKIISFIEEIKAEIGKPKFEFASLEPDHDMFEAIKAFAEEDVKVALDTDDKRIRDERLKPIYEAVHAKFDEIYPESEALIDECLYKTQKFIVRRWLLDEQKRVDGRGMDDIRPLASEVGVIPRVHGSGMFTRGQTQVLTIATLGPVSDKQLLDGIDGETEKRYI
;
A
#
# COMPACT_ATOMS: atom_id res chain seq x y z
N MET A 1 -26.20 -1.31 -3.32
CA MET A 1 -24.80 -1.68 -3.61
C MET A 1 -24.53 -3.19 -3.44
N TYR A 2 -24.83 -3.83 -2.33
CA TYR A 2 -24.58 -5.28 -2.14
C TYR A 2 -25.15 -6.14 -3.28
N ASN A 3 -26.44 -5.98 -3.61
CA ASN A 3 -27.08 -6.75 -4.69
C ASN A 3 -26.44 -6.53 -6.08
N ALA A 4 -25.93 -5.33 -6.35
CA ALA A 4 -25.21 -5.04 -7.59
C ALA A 4 -23.86 -5.77 -7.65
N ILE A 5 -23.14 -5.86 -6.52
CA ILE A 5 -21.90 -6.63 -6.40
C ILE A 5 -22.17 -8.12 -6.62
N MET A 6 -23.24 -8.65 -6.00
CA MET A 6 -23.61 -10.06 -6.17
C MET A 6 -24.05 -10.38 -7.61
N ALA A 7 -24.81 -9.51 -8.26
CA ALA A 7 -25.16 -9.69 -9.67
C ALA A 7 -23.92 -9.69 -10.59
N GLY A 8 -22.95 -8.82 -10.33
CA GLY A 8 -21.68 -8.83 -11.03
C GLY A 8 -20.88 -10.11 -10.78
N HIS A 9 -20.85 -10.59 -9.55
CA HIS A 9 -20.21 -11.87 -9.20
C HIS A 9 -20.85 -13.04 -9.95
N GLU A 10 -22.18 -13.14 -9.97
CA GLU A 10 -22.91 -14.21 -10.71
C GLU A 10 -22.63 -14.15 -12.22
N ALA A 11 -22.56 -12.95 -12.81
CA ALA A 11 -22.18 -12.80 -14.20
C ALA A 11 -20.73 -13.29 -14.45
N ASN A 12 -19.80 -12.95 -13.56
CA ASN A 12 -18.42 -13.41 -13.66
C ASN A 12 -18.27 -14.95 -13.53
N GLN A 13 -19.12 -15.61 -12.73
CA GLN A 13 -19.08 -17.07 -12.61
C GLN A 13 -19.31 -17.78 -13.95
N LYS A 14 -20.17 -17.24 -14.81
CA LYS A 14 -20.40 -17.77 -16.17
C LYS A 14 -19.14 -17.69 -17.04
N ILE A 15 -18.43 -16.56 -16.94
CA ILE A 15 -17.16 -16.35 -17.67
C ILE A 15 -16.08 -17.29 -17.14
N ILE A 16 -15.97 -17.44 -15.82
CA ILE A 16 -15.02 -18.34 -15.16
C ILE A 16 -15.27 -19.78 -15.60
N SER A 17 -16.53 -20.26 -15.60
CA SER A 17 -16.88 -21.60 -16.05
C SER A 17 -16.44 -21.83 -17.49
N PHE A 18 -16.69 -20.88 -18.38
CA PHE A 18 -16.24 -20.96 -19.77
C PHE A 18 -14.71 -21.01 -19.90
N ILE A 19 -13.98 -20.24 -19.10
CA ILE A 19 -12.52 -20.27 -19.08
C ILE A 19 -11.99 -21.64 -18.57
N GLU A 20 -12.64 -22.21 -17.55
CA GLU A 20 -12.27 -23.55 -17.04
C GLU A 20 -12.54 -24.66 -18.07
N GLU A 21 -13.60 -24.56 -18.88
CA GLU A 21 -13.83 -25.48 -20.02
C GLU A 21 -12.69 -25.38 -21.03
N ILE A 22 -12.30 -24.17 -21.46
CA ILE A 22 -11.16 -23.97 -22.36
C ILE A 22 -9.87 -24.52 -21.76
N LYS A 23 -9.65 -24.27 -20.48
CA LYS A 23 -8.46 -24.77 -19.77
C LYS A 23 -8.43 -26.31 -19.71
N ALA A 24 -9.59 -26.96 -19.57
CA ALA A 24 -9.68 -28.42 -19.59
C ALA A 24 -9.32 -29.02 -20.95
N GLU A 25 -9.68 -28.31 -22.05
CA GLU A 25 -9.43 -28.81 -23.41
C GLU A 25 -7.98 -28.57 -23.89
N ILE A 26 -7.46 -27.34 -23.69
CA ILE A 26 -6.19 -26.90 -24.28
C ILE A 26 -5.18 -26.40 -23.26
N GLY A 27 -5.50 -26.44 -21.98
CA GLY A 27 -4.63 -25.95 -20.92
C GLY A 27 -3.32 -26.72 -20.85
N LYS A 28 -2.23 -25.99 -20.63
CA LYS A 28 -0.92 -26.57 -20.40
C LYS A 28 -0.64 -26.64 -18.90
N PRO A 29 0.15 -27.64 -18.43
CA PRO A 29 0.60 -27.65 -17.05
C PRO A 29 1.38 -26.37 -16.75
N LYS A 30 1.16 -25.83 -15.56
CA LYS A 30 1.92 -24.65 -15.11
C LYS A 30 3.38 -25.05 -14.90
N PHE A 31 4.29 -24.15 -15.23
CA PHE A 31 5.71 -24.33 -14.91
C PHE A 31 5.93 -24.23 -13.38
N GLU A 32 6.92 -24.96 -12.91
CA GLU A 32 7.37 -24.84 -11.53
C GLU A 32 8.19 -23.56 -11.35
N PHE A 33 8.00 -22.89 -10.23
CA PHE A 33 8.78 -21.72 -9.84
C PHE A 33 9.14 -21.80 -8.36
N ALA A 34 10.28 -21.26 -8.00
CA ALA A 34 10.65 -21.12 -6.60
C ALA A 34 9.84 -19.98 -5.96
N SER A 35 9.16 -20.27 -4.87
CA SER A 35 8.50 -19.22 -4.08
C SER A 35 9.55 -18.37 -3.38
N LEU A 36 9.37 -17.03 -3.44
CA LEU A 36 10.15 -16.06 -2.67
C LEU A 36 9.46 -15.70 -1.34
N GLU A 37 8.48 -16.48 -0.92
CA GLU A 37 7.91 -16.30 0.41
C GLU A 37 8.86 -16.86 1.47
N PRO A 38 9.05 -16.11 2.58
CA PRO A 38 9.88 -16.61 3.68
C PRO A 38 9.24 -17.87 4.28
N ASP A 39 10.08 -18.81 4.63
CA ASP A 39 9.69 -20.02 5.33
C ASP A 39 9.05 -19.67 6.70
N HIS A 40 8.10 -20.51 7.12
CA HIS A 40 7.38 -20.31 8.38
C HIS A 40 8.31 -20.29 9.58
N ASP A 41 9.28 -21.18 9.62
CA ASP A 41 10.22 -21.28 10.74
C ASP A 41 11.13 -20.04 10.82
N MET A 42 11.59 -19.53 9.67
CA MET A 42 12.32 -18.26 9.58
C MET A 42 11.47 -17.11 10.12
N PHE A 43 10.21 -17.01 9.68
CA PHE A 43 9.30 -15.95 10.12
C PHE A 43 9.08 -15.98 11.63
N GLU A 44 8.77 -17.14 12.20
CA GLU A 44 8.53 -17.26 13.65
C GLU A 44 9.80 -17.00 14.47
N ALA A 45 10.98 -17.40 13.99
CA ALA A 45 12.25 -17.11 14.67
C ALA A 45 12.56 -15.61 14.71
N ILE A 46 12.41 -14.91 13.58
CA ILE A 46 12.64 -13.46 13.49
C ILE A 46 11.58 -12.70 14.29
N LYS A 47 10.33 -13.09 14.18
CA LYS A 47 9.23 -12.50 14.94
C LYS A 47 9.47 -12.64 16.45
N ALA A 48 9.78 -13.83 16.93
CA ALA A 48 10.05 -14.06 18.34
C ALA A 48 11.24 -13.24 18.88
N PHE A 49 12.23 -12.95 18.01
CA PHE A 49 13.37 -12.12 18.37
C PHE A 49 13.05 -10.63 18.42
N ALA A 50 12.26 -10.12 17.46
CA ALA A 50 12.10 -8.68 17.25
C ALA A 50 10.72 -8.12 17.68
N GLU A 51 9.72 -8.96 18.01
CA GLU A 51 8.33 -8.53 18.19
C GLU A 51 8.17 -7.42 19.23
N GLU A 52 8.80 -7.55 20.39
CA GLU A 52 8.67 -6.56 21.47
C GLU A 52 9.34 -5.23 21.12
N ASP A 53 10.53 -5.27 20.54
CA ASP A 53 11.24 -4.05 20.13
C ASP A 53 10.51 -3.34 18.99
N VAL A 54 10.01 -4.10 18.03
CA VAL A 54 9.18 -3.56 16.93
C VAL A 54 7.89 -2.95 17.47
N LYS A 55 7.26 -3.57 18.45
CA LYS A 55 6.05 -3.05 19.11
C LYS A 55 6.30 -1.69 19.75
N VAL A 56 7.41 -1.54 20.47
CA VAL A 56 7.82 -0.25 21.06
C VAL A 56 8.15 0.78 19.99
N ALA A 57 8.83 0.37 18.92
CA ALA A 57 9.20 1.28 17.84
C ALA A 57 8.01 1.81 17.06
N LEU A 58 6.98 0.98 16.88
CA LEU A 58 5.75 1.34 16.15
C LEU A 58 4.82 2.26 16.95
N ASP A 59 4.95 2.34 18.27
CA ASP A 59 4.06 3.13 19.12
C ASP A 59 4.40 4.63 19.08
N THR A 60 4.11 5.25 17.95
CA THR A 60 4.28 6.69 17.72
C THR A 60 3.43 7.15 16.53
N ASP A 61 2.95 8.38 16.59
CA ASP A 61 2.22 9.05 15.51
C ASP A 61 3.14 9.69 14.45
N ASP A 62 4.43 9.89 14.77
CA ASP A 62 5.42 10.47 13.89
C ASP A 62 6.16 9.38 13.09
N LYS A 63 6.01 9.46 11.76
CA LYS A 63 6.66 8.52 10.84
C LYS A 63 8.18 8.55 10.96
N ARG A 64 8.80 9.74 11.12
CA ARG A 64 10.25 9.87 11.20
C ARG A 64 10.81 9.20 12.46
N ILE A 65 10.15 9.42 13.59
CA ILE A 65 10.53 8.81 14.86
C ILE A 65 10.42 7.29 14.76
N ARG A 66 9.36 6.78 14.14
CA ARG A 66 9.18 5.35 13.91
C ARG A 66 10.32 4.78 13.07
N ASP A 67 10.63 5.43 11.95
CA ASP A 67 11.67 4.95 11.03
C ASP A 67 13.06 4.98 11.71
N GLU A 68 13.35 6.00 12.52
CA GLU A 68 14.57 6.10 13.34
C GLU A 68 14.66 4.98 14.42
N ARG A 69 13.54 4.61 15.03
CA ARG A 69 13.49 3.51 16.02
C ARG A 69 13.57 2.13 15.41
N LEU A 70 13.03 1.94 14.21
CA LEU A 70 13.07 0.66 13.51
C LEU A 70 14.48 0.33 12.99
N LYS A 71 15.26 1.34 12.58
CA LYS A 71 16.57 1.13 11.99
C LYS A 71 17.51 0.25 12.81
N PRO A 72 17.77 0.51 14.12
CA PRO A 72 18.63 -0.35 14.92
C PRO A 72 18.07 -1.78 15.11
N ILE A 73 16.75 -1.96 15.03
CA ILE A 73 16.11 -3.28 15.11
C ILE A 73 16.43 -4.08 13.84
N TYR A 74 16.32 -3.46 12.66
CA TYR A 74 16.74 -4.09 11.41
C TYR A 74 18.22 -4.49 11.45
N GLU A 75 19.11 -3.59 11.88
CA GLU A 75 20.53 -3.87 12.03
C GLU A 75 20.82 -5.04 12.99
N ALA A 76 20.12 -5.12 14.12
CA ALA A 76 20.25 -6.21 15.09
C ALA A 76 19.74 -7.56 14.55
N VAL A 77 18.65 -7.55 13.79
CA VAL A 77 18.08 -8.75 13.16
C VAL A 77 19.04 -9.26 12.08
N HIS A 78 19.54 -8.40 11.20
CA HIS A 78 20.51 -8.77 10.18
C HIS A 78 21.82 -9.30 10.81
N ALA A 79 22.36 -8.63 11.82
CA ALA A 79 23.56 -9.09 12.52
C ALA A 79 23.44 -10.51 13.10
N LYS A 80 22.20 -10.93 13.44
CA LYS A 80 21.94 -12.28 13.98
C LYS A 80 21.58 -13.30 12.93
N PHE A 81 20.76 -12.91 11.96
CA PHE A 81 20.10 -13.87 11.06
C PHE A 81 20.77 -14.00 9.70
N ASP A 82 21.61 -13.06 9.24
CA ASP A 82 22.32 -13.18 7.96
C ASP A 82 23.29 -14.39 7.94
N GLU A 83 23.90 -14.72 9.09
CA GLU A 83 24.73 -15.92 9.20
C GLU A 83 23.93 -17.22 9.22
N ILE A 84 22.68 -17.18 9.74
CA ILE A 84 21.79 -18.35 9.84
C ILE A 84 21.12 -18.63 8.50
N TYR A 85 20.76 -17.57 7.78
CA TYR A 85 20.07 -17.62 6.48
C TYR A 85 20.85 -16.86 5.41
N PRO A 86 21.98 -17.41 4.93
CA PRO A 86 22.80 -16.76 3.93
C PRO A 86 22.02 -16.50 2.64
N GLU A 87 22.33 -15.40 1.95
CA GLU A 87 21.69 -14.94 0.72
C GLU A 87 20.17 -14.69 0.84
N SER A 88 19.66 -14.45 2.05
CA SER A 88 18.22 -14.29 2.32
C SER A 88 17.87 -12.92 2.91
N GLU A 89 18.70 -11.89 2.73
CA GLU A 89 18.49 -10.55 3.28
C GLU A 89 17.08 -9.99 2.98
N ALA A 90 16.64 -10.11 1.73
CA ALA A 90 15.31 -9.64 1.33
C ALA A 90 14.16 -10.41 2.01
N LEU A 91 14.36 -11.70 2.34
CA LEU A 91 13.39 -12.51 3.07
C LEU A 91 13.35 -12.14 4.55
N ILE A 92 14.49 -11.78 5.14
CA ILE A 92 14.59 -11.28 6.51
C ILE A 92 13.84 -9.94 6.63
N ASP A 93 14.04 -9.03 5.68
CA ASP A 93 13.30 -7.76 5.60
C ASP A 93 11.78 -7.99 5.47
N GLU A 94 11.37 -8.95 4.64
CA GLU A 94 9.96 -9.31 4.49
C GLU A 94 9.38 -9.89 5.78
N CYS A 95 10.14 -10.69 6.54
CA CYS A 95 9.73 -11.19 7.86
C CYS A 95 9.52 -10.05 8.85
N LEU A 96 10.43 -9.08 8.91
CA LEU A 96 10.28 -7.89 9.75
C LEU A 96 9.06 -7.06 9.35
N TYR A 97 8.83 -6.88 8.05
CA TYR A 97 7.64 -6.19 7.56
C TYR A 97 6.35 -6.93 7.90
N LYS A 98 6.32 -8.26 7.77
CA LYS A 98 5.19 -9.11 8.20
C LYS A 98 4.95 -9.01 9.71
N THR A 99 6.02 -8.95 10.50
CA THR A 99 5.92 -8.75 11.96
C THR A 99 5.28 -7.40 12.30
N GLN A 100 5.71 -6.32 11.64
CA GLN A 100 5.07 -5.00 11.81
C GLN A 100 3.58 -5.04 11.45
N LYS A 101 3.22 -5.66 10.33
CA LYS A 101 1.81 -5.84 9.92
C LYS A 101 1.02 -6.63 10.93
N PHE A 102 1.60 -7.70 11.47
CA PHE A 102 0.97 -8.53 12.50
C PHE A 102 0.65 -7.72 13.74
N ILE A 103 1.63 -6.97 14.30
CA ILE A 103 1.47 -6.15 15.49
C ILE A 103 0.38 -5.09 15.29
N VAL A 104 0.46 -4.31 14.21
CA VAL A 104 -0.52 -3.26 13.93
C VAL A 104 -1.93 -3.84 13.75
N ARG A 105 -2.04 -4.99 13.11
CA ARG A 105 -3.33 -5.67 12.94
C ARG A 105 -3.91 -6.13 14.28
N ARG A 106 -3.08 -6.65 15.19
CA ARG A 106 -3.51 -7.05 16.54
C ARG A 106 -3.96 -5.83 17.35
N TRP A 107 -3.22 -4.72 17.29
CA TRP A 107 -3.65 -3.48 17.93
C TRP A 107 -5.03 -3.03 17.47
N LEU A 108 -5.29 -3.07 16.16
CA LEU A 108 -6.59 -2.69 15.60
C LEU A 108 -7.73 -3.62 16.04
N LEU A 109 -7.50 -4.93 16.03
CA LEU A 109 -8.54 -5.93 16.25
C LEU A 109 -8.82 -6.18 17.74
N ASP A 110 -7.75 -6.23 18.55
CA ASP A 110 -7.85 -6.67 19.94
C ASP A 110 -7.87 -5.49 20.91
N GLU A 111 -7.11 -4.44 20.64
CA GLU A 111 -6.94 -3.29 21.51
C GLU A 111 -7.71 -2.05 21.02
N GLN A 112 -8.29 -2.10 19.82
CA GLN A 112 -8.94 -0.95 19.14
C GLN A 112 -8.03 0.29 19.11
N LYS A 113 -6.72 0.05 19.00
CA LYS A 113 -5.67 1.07 19.01
C LYS A 113 -5.17 1.28 17.60
N ARG A 114 -5.09 2.54 17.18
CA ARG A 114 -4.43 2.96 15.94
C ARG A 114 -3.03 3.48 16.25
N VAL A 115 -2.10 3.21 15.32
CA VAL A 115 -0.68 3.60 15.45
C VAL A 115 -0.50 5.11 15.71
N ASP A 116 -1.37 5.94 15.12
CA ASP A 116 -1.33 7.39 15.22
C ASP A 116 -2.13 7.95 16.42
N GLY A 117 -2.49 7.13 17.39
CA GLY A 117 -3.15 7.52 18.62
C GLY A 117 -4.62 7.95 18.48
N ARG A 118 -5.18 7.91 17.26
CA ARG A 118 -6.61 8.21 17.03
C ARG A 118 -7.50 7.06 17.46
N GLY A 119 -8.72 7.36 17.87
CA GLY A 119 -9.77 6.38 18.03
C GLY A 119 -10.20 5.75 16.70
N MET A 120 -10.97 4.66 16.75
CA MET A 120 -11.35 3.91 15.54
C MET A 120 -12.19 4.74 14.56
N ASP A 121 -13.02 5.63 15.06
CA ASP A 121 -13.92 6.48 14.25
C ASP A 121 -13.34 7.88 13.97
N ASP A 122 -12.17 8.20 14.50
CA ASP A 122 -11.57 9.52 14.36
C ASP A 122 -11.06 9.76 12.93
N ILE A 123 -11.40 10.92 12.40
CA ILE A 123 -10.89 11.41 11.12
C ILE A 123 -9.68 12.32 11.40
N ARG A 124 -8.66 12.26 10.54
CA ARG A 124 -7.53 13.20 10.62
C ARG A 124 -8.03 14.63 10.46
N PRO A 125 -7.42 15.61 11.13
CA PRO A 125 -7.74 17.03 10.94
C PRO A 125 -7.69 17.41 9.46
N LEU A 126 -8.73 18.05 8.99
CA LEU A 126 -8.86 18.52 7.61
C LEU A 126 -8.84 20.04 7.61
N ALA A 127 -8.11 20.62 6.66
CA ALA A 127 -8.13 22.05 6.37
C ALA A 127 -8.07 22.27 4.85
N SER A 128 -8.71 23.32 4.39
CA SER A 128 -8.65 23.72 2.99
C SER A 128 -8.56 25.24 2.87
N GLU A 129 -7.72 25.68 1.95
CA GLU A 129 -7.53 27.09 1.64
C GLU A 129 -7.61 27.27 0.13
N VAL A 130 -8.12 28.41 -0.31
CA VAL A 130 -8.19 28.77 -1.74
C VAL A 130 -7.48 30.10 -1.98
N GLY A 131 -7.05 30.33 -3.22
CA GLY A 131 -6.38 31.57 -3.58
C GLY A 131 -4.98 31.74 -2.98
N VAL A 132 -4.31 30.64 -2.66
CA VAL A 132 -2.98 30.61 -2.01
C VAL A 132 -1.91 31.27 -2.88
N ILE A 133 -2.00 31.08 -4.21
CA ILE A 133 -1.07 31.68 -5.18
C ILE A 133 -1.80 32.75 -5.99
N PRO A 134 -1.41 34.03 -5.88
CA PRO A 134 -2.19 35.13 -6.45
C PRO A 134 -2.04 35.30 -7.97
N ARG A 135 -1.02 34.69 -8.60
CA ARG A 135 -0.70 34.91 -10.03
C ARG A 135 -1.19 33.79 -10.96
N VAL A 136 -1.90 32.81 -10.43
CA VAL A 136 -2.49 31.69 -11.21
C VAL A 136 -4.00 31.89 -11.34
N HIS A 137 -4.63 31.18 -12.28
CA HIS A 137 -6.08 31.29 -12.49
C HIS A 137 -6.89 30.71 -11.35
N GLY A 138 -6.36 29.71 -10.66
CA GLY A 138 -6.92 29.15 -9.43
C GLY A 138 -5.86 28.40 -8.65
N SER A 139 -5.97 28.43 -7.33
CA SER A 139 -5.15 27.57 -6.45
C SER A 139 -5.93 27.17 -5.22
N GLY A 140 -5.70 25.97 -4.77
CA GLY A 140 -6.28 25.42 -3.55
C GLY A 140 -5.27 24.54 -2.82
N MET A 141 -5.20 24.69 -1.52
CA MET A 141 -4.42 23.82 -0.66
C MET A 141 -5.36 22.99 0.19
N PHE A 142 -5.15 21.68 0.19
CA PHE A 142 -5.88 20.76 1.05
C PHE A 142 -4.90 20.03 1.98
N THR A 143 -5.21 20.06 3.26
CA THR A 143 -4.41 19.42 4.31
C THR A 143 -5.21 18.33 4.99
N ARG A 144 -4.61 17.14 5.12
CA ARG A 144 -5.14 16.03 5.90
C ARG A 144 -4.06 15.51 6.85
N GLY A 145 -4.14 15.93 8.10
CA GLY A 145 -3.09 15.64 9.08
C GLY A 145 -1.74 16.23 8.65
N GLN A 146 -0.77 15.38 8.40
CA GLN A 146 0.58 15.75 7.97
C GLN A 146 0.76 15.83 6.44
N THR A 147 -0.27 15.49 5.68
CA THR A 147 -0.22 15.49 4.20
C THR A 147 -0.87 16.76 3.67
N GLN A 148 -0.16 17.47 2.80
CA GLN A 148 -0.67 18.63 2.09
C GLN A 148 -0.61 18.43 0.59
N VAL A 149 -1.61 18.92 -0.13
CA VAL A 149 -1.66 18.96 -1.59
C VAL A 149 -1.98 20.38 -2.02
N LEU A 150 -1.09 20.96 -2.80
CA LEU A 150 -1.32 22.25 -3.47
C LEU A 150 -1.74 21.98 -4.92
N THR A 151 -2.98 22.35 -5.23
CA THR A 151 -3.51 22.25 -6.59
C THR A 151 -3.47 23.62 -7.24
N ILE A 152 -2.95 23.69 -8.45
CA ILE A 152 -2.87 24.92 -9.25
C ILE A 152 -3.64 24.68 -10.53
N ALA A 153 -4.58 25.56 -10.85
CA ALA A 153 -5.36 25.53 -12.08
C ALA A 153 -4.92 26.65 -13.03
N THR A 154 -4.65 26.25 -14.27
CA THR A 154 -4.41 27.18 -15.37
C THR A 154 -5.46 26.92 -16.45
N LEU A 155 -6.20 27.96 -16.84
CA LEU A 155 -7.20 27.89 -17.89
C LEU A 155 -6.54 28.28 -19.21
N GLY A 156 -6.71 27.46 -20.21
CA GLY A 156 -6.25 27.70 -21.58
C GLY A 156 -7.39 27.74 -22.59
N PRO A 157 -7.18 28.26 -23.80
CA PRO A 157 -8.13 28.15 -24.90
C PRO A 157 -8.28 26.68 -25.36
N VAL A 158 -9.30 26.42 -26.18
CA VAL A 158 -9.59 25.07 -26.70
C VAL A 158 -8.43 24.48 -27.52
N SER A 159 -7.57 25.34 -28.08
CA SER A 159 -6.37 24.93 -28.80
C SER A 159 -5.30 24.27 -27.93
N ASP A 160 -5.33 24.48 -26.61
CA ASP A 160 -4.32 23.97 -25.66
C ASP A 160 -4.62 22.55 -25.18
N LYS A 161 -5.66 21.92 -25.75
CA LYS A 161 -5.98 20.52 -25.47
C LYS A 161 -4.81 19.60 -25.82
N GLN A 162 -4.57 18.60 -24.99
CA GLN A 162 -3.56 17.58 -25.27
C GLN A 162 -4.09 16.62 -26.34
N LEU A 163 -3.34 16.49 -27.42
CA LEU A 163 -3.56 15.44 -28.42
C LEU A 163 -2.85 14.17 -27.96
N LEU A 164 -3.59 13.06 -27.93
CA LEU A 164 -3.08 11.73 -27.67
C LEU A 164 -3.11 10.96 -28.97
N ASP A 165 -1.92 10.71 -29.53
CA ASP A 165 -1.73 9.93 -30.75
C ASP A 165 -1.20 8.55 -30.34
N GLY A 166 -2.07 7.56 -30.34
CA GLY A 166 -1.80 6.19 -29.94
C GLY A 166 -2.21 5.17 -30.99
N ILE A 167 -1.98 3.90 -30.73
CA ILE A 167 -2.34 2.79 -31.63
C ILE A 167 -3.86 2.75 -31.90
N ASP A 168 -4.66 3.20 -30.94
CA ASP A 168 -6.15 3.20 -31.04
C ASP A 168 -6.72 4.43 -31.78
N GLY A 169 -5.84 5.31 -32.30
CA GLY A 169 -6.22 6.54 -32.98
C GLY A 169 -6.01 7.81 -32.16
N GLU A 170 -6.30 8.96 -32.79
CA GLU A 170 -6.15 10.26 -32.15
C GLU A 170 -7.32 10.55 -31.21
N THR A 171 -7.01 10.89 -29.97
CA THR A 171 -7.98 11.35 -28.97
C THR A 171 -7.52 12.65 -28.33
N GLU A 172 -8.45 13.37 -27.73
CA GLU A 172 -8.18 14.67 -27.11
C GLU A 172 -8.42 14.62 -25.61
N LYS A 173 -7.51 15.21 -24.85
CA LYS A 173 -7.65 15.37 -23.42
C LYS A 173 -7.71 16.86 -23.08
N ARG A 174 -8.81 17.31 -22.46
CA ARG A 174 -9.05 18.71 -22.10
C ARG A 174 -8.73 19.02 -20.65
N TYR A 175 -8.62 17.98 -19.82
CA TYR A 175 -8.21 18.06 -18.44
C TYR A 175 -6.90 17.29 -18.27
N ILE A 176 -5.81 18.00 -17.97
CA ILE A 176 -4.44 17.47 -17.98
C ILE A 176 -3.91 17.50 -16.54
#